data_d5f828e774ee8adf52f14a11ec129117
#
_entry.id   d5f828e774ee8adf52f14a11ec129117
#
_cell.length_a   1.000
_cell.length_b   1.000
_cell.length_c   1.000
_cell.angle_alpha   90.00
_cell.angle_beta   90.00
_cell.angle_gamma   90.00
#
_symmetry.space_group_name_H-M   'P 1'
#
loop_
_entity.id
_entity.type
_entity.pdbx_description
1 polymer ?
#
loop_
_entity_poly.entity_id
_entity_poly.type
_entity_poly.pdbx_seq_one_letter_code
_entity_poly.pdbx_strand_id
1 'polypeptide(L)'
;AEVLATRPETGNSVAVVSYVFNHEKRQLSQRLTNHQHDHLPVVISTMHVHIDTERCAEAVVLRGRTSEVRHMAESLVAETGIEHGAVNLIPVSDHSTVSVDN
;
A
#
# COMPACT_ATOMS: atom_id res chain seq x y z
N ALA A 1 -0.40 -3.28 19.99
CA ALA A 1 -1.13 -2.90 18.84
C ALA A 1 -1.85 -1.63 19.06
N GLU A 2 -2.47 -1.45 20.17
CA GLU A 2 -3.12 -0.26 20.40
C GLU A 2 -2.23 0.90 20.47
N VAL A 3 -1.04 0.68 20.94
CA VAL A 3 -0.07 1.74 21.01
C VAL A 3 0.24 2.26 19.66
N LEU A 4 0.34 1.38 18.69
CA LEU A 4 0.60 1.83 17.35
C LEU A 4 -0.54 2.62 16.79
N ALA A 5 -1.74 2.22 17.11
CA ALA A 5 -2.89 2.88 16.58
C ALA A 5 -3.00 4.31 17.09
N THR A 6 -2.47 4.58 18.25
CA THR A 6 -2.56 5.90 18.82
C THR A 6 -1.33 6.75 18.56
N ARG A 7 -0.31 6.20 17.93
CA ARG A 7 0.86 6.98 17.66
C ARG A 7 0.58 8.09 16.68
N PRO A 8 1.19 9.23 16.87
CA PRO A 8 1.07 10.28 15.88
C PRO A 8 1.63 9.77 14.57
N GLU A 9 1.04 10.21 13.51
CA GLU A 9 1.51 9.75 12.21
C GLU A 9 2.61 10.66 11.73
N THR A 10 3.67 10.68 12.49
CA THR A 10 4.86 11.41 12.09
C THR A 10 5.90 10.40 11.68
N GLY A 11 6.95 10.87 11.07
CA GLY A 11 7.98 9.97 10.63
C GLY A 11 7.62 9.30 9.33
N ASN A 12 8.34 8.26 9.02
CA ASN A 12 8.22 7.56 7.75
C ASN A 12 7.85 6.12 7.96
N SER A 13 7.27 5.54 6.94
CA SER A 13 6.84 4.15 6.99
C SER A 13 6.92 3.52 5.63
N VAL A 14 6.97 2.21 5.64
CA VAL A 14 6.79 1.40 4.45
C VAL A 14 5.49 0.64 4.65
N ALA A 15 4.69 0.57 3.63
CA ALA A 15 3.47 -0.24 3.70
C ALA A 15 3.50 -1.27 2.61
N VAL A 16 3.07 -2.46 2.95
CA VAL A 16 2.86 -3.51 1.96
C VAL A 16 1.37 -3.72 1.89
N VAL A 17 0.80 -3.49 0.73
CA VAL A 17 -0.64 -3.54 0.53
C VAL A 17 -0.91 -4.66 -0.46
N SER A 18 -1.84 -5.53 -0.14
CA SER A 18 -2.18 -6.59 -1.07
C SER A 18 -3.68 -6.72 -1.18
N TYR A 19 -4.14 -7.18 -2.32
CA TYR A 19 -5.56 -7.32 -2.58
C TYR A 19 -5.78 -8.16 -3.82
N VAL A 20 -7.02 -8.57 -4.00
CA VAL A 20 -7.44 -9.32 -5.16
C VAL A 20 -8.52 -8.50 -5.87
N PHE A 21 -8.50 -8.49 -7.17
CA PHE A 21 -9.52 -7.80 -7.93
C PHE A 21 -9.80 -8.54 -9.22
N ASN A 22 -10.95 -8.26 -9.81
CA ASN A 22 -11.35 -8.91 -11.04
C ASN A 22 -10.81 -8.10 -12.20
N HIS A 23 -9.82 -8.65 -12.89
CA HIS A 23 -9.12 -7.88 -13.90
C HIS A 23 -9.96 -7.67 -15.16
N GLU A 24 -11.07 -8.32 -15.28
CA GLU A 24 -11.94 -8.04 -16.39
C GLU A 24 -12.63 -6.70 -16.23
N LYS A 25 -12.62 -6.17 -15.03
CA LYS A 25 -13.18 -4.86 -14.81
C LYS A 25 -12.11 -3.83 -15.05
N ARG A 26 -11.94 -3.47 -16.30
CA ARG A 26 -10.87 -2.56 -16.67
C ARG A 26 -10.94 -1.24 -15.94
N GLN A 27 -12.15 -0.78 -15.67
CA GLN A 27 -12.27 0.48 -14.98
C GLN A 27 -11.68 0.44 -13.59
N LEU A 28 -11.82 -0.69 -12.93
CA LEU A 28 -11.23 -0.82 -11.61
C LEU A 28 -9.72 -0.74 -11.70
N SER A 29 -9.17 -1.49 -12.66
CA SER A 29 -7.73 -1.48 -12.85
C SER A 29 -7.22 -0.08 -13.13
N GLN A 30 -7.95 0.65 -13.96
CA GLN A 30 -7.58 2.00 -14.31
C GLN A 30 -7.63 2.91 -13.07
N ARG A 31 -8.65 2.75 -12.26
CA ARG A 31 -8.76 3.57 -11.06
C ARG A 31 -7.65 3.29 -10.09
N LEU A 32 -7.26 2.03 -9.96
CA LEU A 32 -6.17 1.69 -9.06
C LEU A 32 -4.87 2.31 -9.54
N THR A 33 -4.65 2.27 -10.84
CA THR A 33 -3.46 2.86 -11.40
C THR A 33 -3.45 4.37 -11.17
N ASN A 34 -4.58 5.02 -11.41
CA ASN A 34 -4.66 6.45 -11.21
C ASN A 34 -4.44 6.82 -9.75
N HIS A 35 -4.98 6.01 -8.87
CA HIS A 35 -4.81 6.24 -7.45
C HIS A 35 -3.34 6.23 -7.09
N GLN A 36 -2.59 5.30 -7.63
CA GLN A 36 -1.18 5.21 -7.35
C GLN A 36 -0.42 6.38 -7.94
N HIS A 37 -0.89 6.92 -9.05
CA HIS A 37 -0.23 8.06 -9.65
C HIS A 37 -0.51 9.36 -8.91
N ASP A 38 -1.71 9.47 -8.39
CA ASP A 38 -2.10 10.72 -7.78
C ASP A 38 -1.54 10.94 -6.40
N HIS A 39 -1.13 9.89 -5.74
CA HIS A 39 -0.65 10.01 -4.37
C HIS A 39 0.84 9.87 -4.33
N LEU A 40 1.45 10.79 -3.63
CA LEU A 40 2.84 10.72 -3.42
C LEU A 40 3.01 10.28 -2.10
N PRO A 41 3.16 9.45 -1.52
CA PRO A 41 4.40 8.84 -1.48
C PRO A 41 4.61 7.92 -2.61
N VAL A 42 5.74 7.44 -2.62
CA VAL A 42 6.25 6.73 -3.71
C VAL A 42 5.81 5.31 -3.71
N VAL A 43 5.36 4.85 -4.84
CA VAL A 43 5.17 3.43 -5.05
C VAL A 43 6.53 2.88 -5.42
N ILE A 44 7.05 2.04 -4.57
CA ILE A 44 8.37 1.48 -4.78
C ILE A 44 8.31 0.31 -5.74
N SER A 45 7.29 -0.50 -5.59
CA SER A 45 7.24 -1.74 -6.35
C SER A 45 5.81 -2.24 -6.40
N THR A 46 5.47 -2.90 -7.47
CA THR A 46 4.17 -3.51 -7.63
C THR A 46 4.36 -4.89 -8.22
N MET A 47 3.72 -5.87 -7.63
CA MET A 47 3.74 -7.22 -8.15
C MET A 47 2.32 -7.61 -8.51
N HIS A 48 2.21 -8.33 -9.60
CA HIS A 48 0.91 -8.67 -10.16
C HIS A 48 0.90 -10.15 -10.49
N VAL A 49 -0.09 -10.86 -10.01
CA VAL A 49 -0.17 -12.28 -10.21
C VAL A 49 -1.57 -12.62 -10.71
N HIS A 50 -1.64 -13.34 -11.81
CA HIS A 50 -2.92 -13.83 -12.29
C HIS A 50 -3.29 -15.05 -11.46
N ILE A 51 -4.48 -15.00 -10.88
CA ILE A 51 -4.97 -16.14 -10.13
C ILE A 51 -5.72 -17.08 -11.04
N ASP A 52 -6.59 -16.53 -11.86
CA ASP A 52 -7.32 -17.32 -12.84
C ASP A 52 -7.69 -16.37 -13.97
N THR A 53 -8.65 -16.76 -14.79
CA THR A 53 -8.98 -15.96 -15.97
C THR A 53 -9.64 -14.64 -15.60
N GLU A 54 -10.13 -14.51 -14.40
CA GLU A 54 -10.87 -13.32 -14.03
C GLU A 54 -10.22 -12.53 -12.93
N ARG A 55 -9.43 -13.15 -12.08
CA ARG A 55 -8.94 -12.48 -10.89
C ARG A 55 -7.44 -12.38 -10.87
N CYS A 56 -6.99 -11.27 -10.33
CA CYS A 56 -5.58 -11.01 -10.14
C CYS A 56 -5.33 -10.64 -8.70
N ALA A 57 -4.17 -10.98 -8.23
CA ALA A 57 -3.70 -10.46 -6.94
C ALA A 57 -2.61 -9.45 -7.22
N GLU A 58 -2.57 -8.42 -6.41
CA GLU A 58 -1.55 -7.41 -6.56
C GLU A 58 -0.98 -7.06 -5.21
N ALA A 59 0.30 -6.81 -5.16
CA ALA A 59 0.96 -6.34 -3.96
C ALA A 59 1.71 -5.08 -4.30
N VAL A 60 1.53 -4.06 -3.50
CA VAL A 60 2.12 -2.75 -3.74
C VAL A 60 2.93 -2.38 -2.52
N VAL A 61 4.15 -1.93 -2.74
CA VAL A 61 5.00 -1.47 -1.65
C VAL A 61 5.09 0.04 -1.75
N LEU A 62 4.73 0.71 -0.68
CA LEU A 62 4.72 2.15 -0.60
C LEU A 62 5.73 2.62 0.43
N ARG A 63 6.31 3.77 0.20
CA ARG A 63 7.23 4.36 1.17
C ARG A 63 7.02 5.86 1.20
N GLY A 64 7.03 6.43 2.38
CA GLY A 64 6.88 7.87 2.51
C GLY A 64 6.50 8.23 3.93
N ARG A 65 5.92 9.41 4.06
CA ARG A 65 5.48 9.86 5.36
C ARG A 65 4.34 8.97 5.82
N THR A 66 4.37 8.64 7.09
CA THR A 66 3.42 7.66 7.62
C THR A 66 1.98 8.02 7.32
N SER A 67 1.60 9.28 7.52
CA SER A 67 0.21 9.65 7.30
C SER A 67 -0.19 9.47 5.84
N GLU A 68 0.72 9.79 4.93
CA GLU A 68 0.41 9.67 3.53
C GLU A 68 0.39 8.23 3.06
N VAL A 69 1.31 7.44 3.59
CA VAL A 69 1.35 6.03 3.25
C VAL A 69 0.10 5.34 3.76
N ARG A 70 -0.30 5.66 4.98
CA ARG A 70 -1.50 5.06 5.54
C ARG A 70 -2.73 5.46 4.73
N HIS A 71 -2.84 6.72 4.37
CA HIS A 71 -3.98 7.19 3.62
C HIS A 71 -4.08 6.48 2.28
N MET A 72 -2.97 6.37 1.58
CA MET A 72 -2.97 5.72 0.29
C MET A 72 -3.29 4.24 0.41
N ALA A 73 -2.69 3.59 1.40
CA ALA A 73 -2.92 2.16 1.59
C ALA A 73 -4.39 1.88 1.87
N GLU A 74 -4.98 2.69 2.74
CA GLU A 74 -6.38 2.49 3.07
C GLU A 74 -7.27 2.78 1.90
N SER A 75 -6.91 3.75 1.08
CA SER A 75 -7.69 4.06 -0.10
C SER A 75 -7.66 2.93 -1.11
N LEU A 76 -6.51 2.30 -1.25
CA LEU A 76 -6.41 1.20 -2.20
C LEU A 76 -7.31 0.03 -1.82
N VAL A 77 -7.30 -0.35 -0.55
CA VAL A 77 -8.09 -1.50 -0.16
C VAL A 77 -9.56 -1.18 -0.03
N ALA A 78 -9.91 0.09 0.03
CA ALA A 78 -11.30 0.50 0.14
C ALA A 78 -12.00 0.63 -1.21
N GLU A 79 -11.27 0.51 -2.30
CA GLU A 79 -11.88 0.63 -3.62
C GLU A 79 -12.90 -0.46 -3.85
N THR A 80 -13.99 -0.07 -4.52
CA THR A 80 -15.01 -1.03 -4.86
C THR A 80 -14.43 -2.10 -5.78
N GLY A 81 -14.73 -3.34 -5.50
CA GLY A 81 -14.23 -4.44 -6.31
C GLY A 81 -12.97 -5.07 -5.77
N ILE A 82 -12.40 -4.49 -4.74
CA ILE A 82 -11.23 -5.07 -4.10
C ILE A 82 -11.69 -6.10 -3.08
N GLU A 83 -11.03 -7.25 -3.09
CA GLU A 83 -11.30 -8.31 -2.13
C GLU A 83 -10.03 -8.65 -1.40
N HIS A 84 -10.17 -9.12 -0.20
CA HIS A 84 -9.04 -9.59 0.60
C HIS A 84 -7.96 -8.53 0.74
N GLY A 85 -8.40 -7.29 0.95
CA GLY A 85 -7.45 -6.21 1.13
C GLY A 85 -6.73 -6.33 2.45
N ALA A 86 -5.43 -6.11 2.44
CA ALA A 86 -4.63 -6.17 3.64
C ALA A 86 -3.53 -5.12 3.56
N VAL A 87 -3.23 -4.53 4.69
CA VAL A 87 -2.21 -3.51 4.78
C VAL A 87 -1.28 -3.89 5.92
N ASN A 88 0.00 -3.93 5.64
CA ASN A 88 1.00 -4.11 6.68
C ASN A 88 1.83 -2.84 6.72
N LEU A 89 1.69 -2.07 7.77
CA LEU A 89 2.39 -0.81 7.90
C LEU A 89 3.60 -1.01 8.79
N ILE A 90 4.76 -0.65 8.27
CA ILE A 90 6.01 -0.87 8.97
C ILE A 90 6.64 0.48 9.24
N PRO A 91 6.63 0.95 10.49
CA PRO A 91 7.27 2.23 10.79
C PRO A 91 8.77 2.12 10.60
N VAL A 92 9.35 3.16 10.06
CA VAL A 92 10.78 3.20 9.81
C VAL A 92 11.36 4.31 10.66
N SER A 93 12.39 3.97 11.40
CA SER A 93 13.00 4.94 12.27
C SER A 93 13.68 6.02 11.45
N ASP A 94 13.56 7.23 11.92
CA ASP A 94 14.27 8.32 11.29
C ASP A 94 15.73 8.26 11.58
N HIS A 95 16.13 7.50 12.54
CA HIS A 95 17.54 7.35 12.81
C HIS A 95 18.05 6.25 11.98
N SER A 96 17.85 6.38 10.75
CA SER A 96 18.32 5.36 9.86
C SER A 96 19.80 5.27 9.90
N THR A 97 20.42 6.30 10.32
CA THR A 97 21.83 6.24 10.45
C THR A 97 22.24 5.14 11.39
N VAL A 98 21.35 4.79 12.23
CA VAL A 98 21.67 3.76 13.12
C VAL A 98 21.81 2.47 12.40
N SER A 99 21.03 2.33 11.43
CA SER A 99 21.05 1.07 10.76
C SER A 99 22.26 0.89 9.94
N VAL A 100 22.94 1.92 9.78
CA VAL A 100 24.12 1.81 9.02
C VAL A 100 25.05 0.85 9.54
N ASP A 101 24.97 0.68 10.79
CA ASP A 101 25.87 -0.22 11.30
C ASP A 101 25.61 -1.54 10.87
N ASN A 102 24.68 -1.82 10.26
CA ASN A 102 24.57 -3.13 9.82
C ASN A 102 25.31 -3.48 8.70
#